data_9eb97a2f9d2c51412bde8ff73741ded8
#
_entry.id   9eb97a2f9d2c51412bde8ff73741ded8
#
_cell.length_a   1.000
_cell.length_b   1.000
_cell.length_c   1.000
_cell.angle_alpha   90.00
_cell.angle_beta   90.00
_cell.angle_gamma   90.00
#
_symmetry.space_group_name_H-M   'P 1'
#
loop_
_entity.id
_entity.type
_entity.pdbx_description
1 polymer ?
#
loop_
_entity_poly.entity_id
_entity_poly.type
_entity_poly.pdbx_seq_one_letter_code
_entity_poly.pdbx_strand_id
1 'polypeptide(L)'
;MASQSYAFRPMAAADLPTVRQWLAKPHVAEWWGDPVEQFALVSEDLTHPAVDQFIVECDRRPFAYLQCYDPSAWPNHGFGPLPRGARGIDQFIGEEDMIERGYGSGFVRAFADRLLAAGVPQVLTDPSPDNKRSIKAYEKAGFCKERPVDTPNGAALLMVRHP
;
A
#
# COMPACT_ATOMS: atom_id res chain seq x y z
N MET A 1 -8.94 -8.34 23.45
CA MET A 1 -7.76 -7.57 23.05
C MET A 1 -8.18 -6.18 22.61
N ALA A 2 -7.49 -5.18 23.09
CA ALA A 2 -7.74 -3.82 22.61
C ALA A 2 -7.39 -3.75 21.12
N SER A 3 -8.30 -3.19 20.31
CA SER A 3 -8.01 -2.91 18.91
C SER A 3 -6.93 -1.85 18.84
N GLN A 4 -5.94 -2.06 17.98
CA GLN A 4 -4.89 -1.07 17.80
C GLN A 4 -5.40 0.10 16.98
N SER A 5 -4.98 1.29 17.38
CA SER A 5 -5.35 2.53 16.72
C SER A 5 -4.22 2.95 15.78
N TYR A 6 -4.56 3.18 14.51
CA TYR A 6 -3.62 3.63 13.50
C TYR A 6 -3.93 5.05 13.09
N ALA A 7 -2.89 5.85 12.92
CA ALA A 7 -2.98 7.17 12.33
C ALA A 7 -2.35 7.15 10.94
N PHE A 8 -3.00 7.81 9.99
CA PHE A 8 -2.52 7.98 8.62
C PHE A 8 -2.18 9.45 8.43
N ARG A 9 -0.93 9.78 8.71
CA ARG A 9 -0.46 11.15 8.61
C ARG A 9 -0.03 11.43 7.18
N PRO A 10 -0.56 12.50 6.54
CA PRO A 10 -0.07 12.87 5.21
C PRO A 10 1.44 13.04 5.21
N MET A 11 2.10 12.41 4.24
CA MET A 11 3.55 12.48 4.11
C MET A 11 3.98 13.86 3.65
N ALA A 12 5.09 14.35 4.20
CA ALA A 12 5.70 15.61 3.82
C ALA A 12 7.15 15.38 3.42
N ALA A 13 7.79 16.38 2.82
CA ALA A 13 9.19 16.28 2.41
C ALA A 13 10.12 15.93 3.59
N ALA A 14 9.78 16.36 4.79
CA ALA A 14 10.54 16.04 6.00
C ALA A 14 10.57 14.54 6.33
N ASP A 15 9.63 13.76 5.78
CA ASP A 15 9.57 12.31 5.99
C ASP A 15 10.45 11.52 5.02
N LEU A 16 10.94 12.15 3.95
CA LEU A 16 11.75 11.47 2.93
C LEU A 16 12.97 10.74 3.50
N PRO A 17 13.74 11.31 4.44
CA PRO A 17 14.87 10.57 5.02
C PRO A 17 14.47 9.26 5.70
N THR A 18 13.35 9.25 6.41
CA THR A 18 12.83 8.02 7.06
C THR A 18 12.41 6.99 6.03
N VAL A 19 11.67 7.40 5.00
CA VAL A 19 11.23 6.50 3.93
C VAL A 19 12.42 5.94 3.17
N ARG A 20 13.45 6.75 2.94
CA ARG A 20 14.69 6.29 2.31
C ARG A 20 15.36 5.19 3.11
N GLN A 21 15.45 5.33 4.44
CA GLN A 21 16.00 4.31 5.32
C GLN A 21 15.18 3.03 5.24
N TRP A 22 13.86 3.14 5.27
CA TRP A 22 12.96 1.98 5.18
C TRP A 22 13.11 1.24 3.86
N LEU A 23 13.17 1.95 2.74
CA LEU A 23 13.32 1.34 1.42
C LEU A 23 14.62 0.55 1.27
N ALA A 24 15.67 0.92 2.01
CA ALA A 24 16.94 0.23 2.00
C ALA A 24 16.96 -1.03 2.88
N LYS A 25 15.95 -1.25 3.71
CA LYS A 25 15.86 -2.46 4.54
C LYS A 25 15.66 -3.69 3.65
N PRO A 26 16.38 -4.79 3.91
CA PRO A 26 16.25 -6.00 3.07
C PRO A 26 14.83 -6.53 2.96
N HIS A 27 14.04 -6.49 4.04
CA HIS A 27 12.67 -7.00 4.01
C HIS A 27 11.73 -6.14 3.17
N VAL A 28 12.08 -4.89 2.90
CA VAL A 28 11.34 -4.00 2.00
C VAL A 28 11.84 -4.16 0.57
N ALA A 29 13.16 -4.08 0.37
CA ALA A 29 13.79 -4.16 -0.95
C ALA A 29 13.50 -5.48 -1.67
N GLU A 30 13.34 -6.56 -0.93
CA GLU A 30 12.99 -7.89 -1.48
C GLU A 30 11.76 -7.83 -2.39
N TRP A 31 10.76 -7.03 -2.02
CA TRP A 31 9.48 -6.96 -2.74
C TRP A 31 9.27 -5.64 -3.49
N TRP A 32 9.83 -4.56 -3.02
CA TRP A 32 9.70 -3.25 -3.66
C TRP A 32 10.74 -2.98 -4.75
N GLY A 33 11.90 -3.64 -4.67
CA GLY A 33 12.96 -3.51 -5.67
C GLY A 33 14.06 -2.55 -5.25
N ASP A 34 14.80 -2.05 -6.22
CA ASP A 34 15.98 -1.22 -5.97
C ASP A 34 15.66 0.01 -5.12
N PRO A 35 16.31 0.16 -3.95
CA PRO A 35 16.00 1.26 -3.04
C PRO A 35 16.17 2.65 -3.65
N VAL A 36 17.17 2.84 -4.51
CA VAL A 36 17.42 4.14 -5.13
C VAL A 36 16.33 4.50 -6.12
N GLU A 37 15.92 3.54 -6.95
CA GLU A 37 14.83 3.74 -7.92
C GLU A 37 13.51 3.98 -7.21
N GLN A 38 13.20 3.20 -6.19
CA GLN A 38 11.95 3.33 -5.43
C GLN A 38 11.90 4.66 -4.68
N PHE A 39 13.02 5.10 -4.11
CA PHE A 39 13.07 6.40 -3.45
C PHE A 39 12.82 7.56 -4.43
N ALA A 40 13.35 7.46 -5.65
CA ALA A 40 13.09 8.46 -6.68
C ALA A 40 11.59 8.54 -7.02
N LEU A 41 10.93 7.39 -7.18
CA LEU A 41 9.49 7.32 -7.47
C LEU A 41 8.66 7.90 -6.32
N VAL A 42 8.97 7.53 -5.08
CA VAL A 42 8.26 8.05 -3.91
C VAL A 42 8.42 9.56 -3.82
N SER A 43 9.62 10.08 -4.10
CA SER A 43 9.90 11.51 -4.07
C SER A 43 9.11 12.27 -5.14
N GLU A 44 9.02 11.73 -6.35
CA GLU A 44 8.22 12.30 -7.44
C GLU A 44 6.74 12.31 -7.10
N ASP A 45 6.25 11.23 -6.50
CA ASP A 45 4.83 11.07 -6.17
C ASP A 45 4.36 12.02 -5.07
N LEU A 46 5.29 12.64 -4.33
CA LEU A 46 4.95 13.58 -3.27
C LEU A 46 4.10 14.76 -3.79
N THR A 47 4.29 15.14 -5.04
CA THR A 47 3.54 16.22 -5.68
C THR A 47 2.62 15.73 -6.80
N HIS A 48 2.47 14.42 -6.97
CA HIS A 48 1.63 13.86 -8.03
C HIS A 48 0.15 13.96 -7.65
N PRO A 49 -0.70 14.56 -8.51
CA PRO A 49 -2.10 14.82 -8.16
C PRO A 49 -2.95 13.56 -8.00
N ALA A 50 -2.52 12.42 -8.55
CA ALA A 50 -3.27 11.16 -8.47
C ALA A 50 -2.77 10.23 -7.37
N VAL A 51 -1.81 10.66 -6.53
CA VAL A 51 -1.22 9.85 -5.46
C VAL A 51 -1.30 10.60 -4.13
N ASP A 52 -1.86 9.92 -3.12
CA ASP A 52 -1.83 10.38 -1.74
C ASP A 52 -0.90 9.46 -0.95
N GLN A 53 0.07 10.05 -0.26
CA GLN A 53 1.07 9.31 0.51
C GLN A 53 0.89 9.56 1.99
N PHE A 54 1.08 8.51 2.79
CA PHE A 54 0.89 8.57 4.23
C PHE A 54 2.02 7.86 4.97
N ILE A 55 2.37 8.41 6.12
CA ILE A 55 3.13 7.71 7.15
C ILE A 55 2.13 7.10 8.11
N VAL A 56 2.22 5.79 8.31
CA VAL A 56 1.34 5.07 9.23
C VAL A 56 1.99 5.03 10.60
N GLU A 57 1.23 5.44 11.61
CA GLU A 57 1.69 5.46 12.99
C GLU A 57 0.81 4.58 13.86
N CYS A 58 1.41 3.93 14.84
CA CYS A 58 0.72 3.21 15.90
C CYS A 58 1.28 3.72 17.23
N ASP A 59 0.40 4.21 18.13
CA ASP A 59 0.81 4.81 19.39
C ASP A 59 1.88 5.90 19.20
N ARG A 60 1.69 6.76 18.20
CA ARG A 60 2.58 7.86 17.81
C ARG A 60 3.93 7.43 17.25
N ARG A 61 4.15 6.13 17.05
CA ARG A 61 5.37 5.63 16.44
C ARG A 61 5.16 5.43 14.94
N PRO A 62 5.90 6.17 14.08
CA PRO A 62 5.90 5.89 12.64
C PRO A 62 6.51 4.52 12.36
N PHE A 63 5.88 3.71 11.53
CA PHE A 63 6.43 2.38 11.24
C PHE A 63 6.18 1.88 9.83
N ALA A 64 5.30 2.51 9.07
CA ALA A 64 4.93 2.02 7.76
C ALA A 64 4.64 3.17 6.79
N TYR A 65 4.70 2.85 5.51
CA TYR A 65 4.36 3.72 4.40
C TYR A 65 3.15 3.15 3.67
N LEU A 66 2.22 4.02 3.30
CA LEU A 66 1.07 3.65 2.50
C LEU A 66 0.85 4.72 1.43
N GLN A 67 0.59 4.30 0.20
CA GLN A 67 0.15 5.20 -0.86
C GLN A 67 -1.20 4.74 -1.40
N CYS A 68 -2.05 5.71 -1.72
CA CYS A 68 -3.36 5.51 -2.32
C CYS A 68 -3.39 6.28 -3.63
N TYR A 69 -3.81 5.64 -4.71
CA TYR A 69 -3.74 6.26 -6.03
C TYR A 69 -5.01 6.01 -6.83
N ASP A 70 -5.24 6.89 -7.80
CA ASP A 70 -6.28 6.74 -8.80
C ASP A 70 -5.71 5.99 -10.00
N PRO A 71 -6.09 4.72 -10.23
CA PRO A 71 -5.53 3.93 -11.32
C PRO A 71 -5.78 4.51 -12.71
N SER A 72 -6.80 5.34 -12.88
CA SER A 72 -7.11 5.96 -14.17
C SER A 72 -6.01 6.88 -14.68
N ALA A 73 -5.11 7.34 -13.80
CA ALA A 73 -3.95 8.14 -14.20
C ALA A 73 -2.88 7.32 -14.94
N TRP A 74 -2.97 5.99 -14.87
CA TRP A 74 -2.06 5.07 -15.56
C TRP A 74 -2.85 4.12 -16.46
N PRO A 75 -3.19 4.53 -17.71
CA PRO A 75 -4.04 3.72 -18.60
C PRO A 75 -3.52 2.30 -18.84
N ASN A 76 -2.21 2.10 -18.71
CA ASN A 76 -1.57 0.80 -18.95
C ASN A 76 -1.37 -0.01 -17.67
N HIS A 77 -2.17 0.23 -16.62
CA HIS A 77 -1.99 -0.44 -15.33
C HIS A 77 -2.12 -1.98 -15.38
N GLY A 78 -2.85 -2.52 -16.34
CA GLY A 78 -2.97 -3.97 -16.51
C GLY A 78 -4.08 -4.63 -15.70
N PHE A 79 -4.87 -3.86 -14.94
CA PHE A 79 -5.93 -4.42 -14.07
C PHE A 79 -7.23 -4.73 -14.82
N GLY A 80 -7.36 -4.30 -16.07
CA GLY A 80 -8.62 -4.38 -16.80
C GLY A 80 -9.58 -3.27 -16.41
N PRO A 81 -10.85 -3.36 -16.82
CA PRO A 81 -11.85 -2.35 -16.51
C PRO A 81 -12.08 -2.22 -15.00
N LEU A 82 -12.09 -1.00 -14.49
CA LEU A 82 -12.34 -0.70 -13.09
C LEU A 82 -13.53 0.27 -12.97
N PRO A 83 -14.31 0.17 -11.88
CA PRO A 83 -15.37 1.15 -11.65
C PRO A 83 -14.77 2.54 -11.45
N ARG A 84 -15.50 3.56 -11.89
CA ARG A 84 -15.08 4.95 -11.72
C ARG A 84 -14.98 5.26 -10.23
N GLY A 85 -13.85 5.82 -9.82
CA GLY A 85 -13.59 6.13 -8.42
C GLY A 85 -12.88 5.04 -7.65
N ALA A 86 -12.57 3.90 -8.28
CA ALA A 86 -11.74 2.87 -7.66
C ALA A 86 -10.41 3.45 -7.23
N ARG A 87 -9.83 2.91 -6.14
CA ARG A 87 -8.54 3.34 -5.61
C ARG A 87 -7.63 2.14 -5.41
N GLY A 88 -6.37 2.31 -5.80
CA GLY A 88 -5.32 1.33 -5.53
C GLY A 88 -4.54 1.72 -4.29
N ILE A 89 -4.02 0.72 -3.58
CA ILE A 89 -3.12 0.95 -2.44
C ILE A 89 -1.88 0.08 -2.56
N ASP A 90 -0.76 0.64 -2.13
CA ASP A 90 0.50 -0.07 -1.93
C ASP A 90 1.02 0.32 -0.56
N GLN A 91 1.72 -0.58 0.10
CA GLN A 91 2.22 -0.33 1.44
C GLN A 91 3.43 -1.21 1.76
N PHE A 92 4.20 -0.79 2.74
CA PHE A 92 5.20 -1.63 3.40
C PHE A 92 5.36 -1.21 4.86
N ILE A 93 5.74 -2.17 5.70
CA ILE A 93 6.18 -1.90 7.06
C ILE A 93 7.69 -1.68 7.02
N GLY A 94 8.15 -0.50 7.46
CA GLY A 94 9.57 -0.15 7.46
C GLY A 94 10.33 -0.69 8.68
N GLU A 95 9.66 -0.75 9.84
CA GLU A 95 10.28 -1.19 11.10
C GLU A 95 10.23 -2.71 11.25
N GLU A 96 11.40 -3.34 11.28
CA GLU A 96 11.52 -4.82 11.31
C GLU A 96 10.82 -5.47 12.50
N ASP A 97 10.84 -4.82 13.66
CA ASP A 97 10.23 -5.36 14.87
C ASP A 97 8.69 -5.37 14.83
N MET A 98 8.11 -4.77 13.81
CA MET A 98 6.65 -4.70 13.65
C MET A 98 6.10 -5.59 12.54
N ILE A 99 6.94 -6.31 11.81
CA ILE A 99 6.46 -7.26 10.80
C ILE A 99 5.98 -8.56 11.45
N GLU A 100 5.06 -9.25 10.77
CA GLU A 100 4.49 -10.55 11.21
C GLU A 100 3.79 -10.51 12.58
N ARG A 101 3.27 -9.35 12.95
CA ARG A 101 2.56 -9.17 14.23
C ARG A 101 1.11 -8.69 14.06
N GLY A 102 0.59 -8.75 12.83
CA GLY A 102 -0.79 -8.34 12.55
C GLY A 102 -0.97 -6.86 12.27
N TYR A 103 0.08 -6.05 12.36
CA TYR A 103 -0.03 -4.61 12.07
C TYR A 103 -0.40 -4.33 10.62
N GLY A 104 0.18 -5.09 9.68
CA GLY A 104 -0.08 -4.90 8.25
C GLY A 104 -1.55 -5.08 7.90
N SER A 105 -2.14 -6.22 8.27
CA SER A 105 -3.57 -6.46 8.05
C SER A 105 -4.43 -5.43 8.80
N GLY A 106 -4.01 -5.04 9.98
CA GLY A 106 -4.72 -4.06 10.81
C GLY A 106 -4.84 -2.70 10.16
N PHE A 107 -3.72 -2.09 9.75
CA PHE A 107 -3.78 -0.75 9.17
C PHE A 107 -4.35 -0.76 7.75
N VAL A 108 -4.10 -1.82 6.98
CA VAL A 108 -4.70 -1.94 5.63
C VAL A 108 -6.22 -2.02 5.73
N ARG A 109 -6.75 -2.82 6.66
CA ARG A 109 -8.19 -2.89 6.91
C ARG A 109 -8.74 -1.51 7.30
N ALA A 110 -8.09 -0.85 8.25
CA ALA A 110 -8.55 0.46 8.72
C ALA A 110 -8.58 1.49 7.60
N PHE A 111 -7.55 1.50 6.75
CA PHE A 111 -7.49 2.44 5.63
C PHE A 111 -8.54 2.11 4.56
N ALA A 112 -8.70 0.84 4.21
CA ALA A 112 -9.71 0.41 3.24
C ALA A 112 -11.13 0.71 3.74
N ASP A 113 -11.41 0.48 5.03
CA ASP A 113 -12.69 0.85 5.65
C ASP A 113 -12.97 2.35 5.50
N ARG A 114 -11.95 3.17 5.72
CA ARG A 114 -12.05 4.62 5.57
C ARG A 114 -12.39 5.04 4.14
N LEU A 115 -11.75 4.42 3.14
CA LEU A 115 -12.03 4.68 1.73
C LEU A 115 -13.47 4.28 1.36
N LEU A 116 -13.89 3.09 1.76
CA LEU A 116 -15.24 2.60 1.48
C LEU A 116 -16.30 3.48 2.15
N ALA A 117 -16.08 3.92 3.40
CA ALA A 117 -16.98 4.83 4.09
C ALA A 117 -17.08 6.19 3.40
N ALA A 118 -16.04 6.62 2.69
CA ALA A 118 -16.03 7.86 1.91
C ALA A 118 -16.67 7.71 0.51
N GLY A 119 -17.14 6.51 0.16
CA GLY A 119 -17.84 6.26 -1.11
C GLY A 119 -16.99 5.66 -2.22
N VAL A 120 -15.74 5.26 -1.93
CA VAL A 120 -14.91 4.55 -2.91
C VAL A 120 -15.59 3.22 -3.25
N PRO A 121 -15.86 2.92 -4.54
CA PRO A 121 -16.63 1.72 -4.89
C PRO A 121 -15.83 0.43 -4.80
N GLN A 122 -14.50 0.52 -4.85
CA GLN A 122 -13.63 -0.64 -4.87
C GLN A 122 -12.22 -0.22 -4.49
N VAL A 123 -11.59 -0.96 -3.58
CA VAL A 123 -10.18 -0.79 -3.25
C VAL A 123 -9.42 -1.98 -3.81
N LEU A 124 -8.32 -1.73 -4.49
CA LEU A 124 -7.52 -2.79 -5.10
C LEU A 124 -6.06 -2.72 -4.68
N THR A 125 -5.39 -3.85 -4.80
CA THR A 125 -3.97 -4.00 -4.58
C THR A 125 -3.43 -5.12 -5.47
N ASP A 126 -2.13 -5.15 -5.70
CA ASP A 126 -1.54 -6.06 -6.67
C ASP A 126 -0.19 -6.63 -6.18
N PRO A 127 -0.18 -7.40 -5.08
CA PRO A 127 1.06 -7.99 -4.61
C PRO A 127 1.65 -8.98 -5.61
N SER A 128 2.97 -9.18 -5.55
CA SER A 128 3.62 -10.26 -6.28
C SER A 128 2.96 -11.60 -5.89
N PRO A 129 2.72 -12.52 -6.86
CA PRO A 129 2.15 -13.83 -6.56
C PRO A 129 2.98 -14.64 -5.55
N ASP A 130 4.28 -14.34 -5.47
CA ASP A 130 5.21 -15.03 -4.58
C ASP A 130 5.23 -14.45 -3.17
N ASN A 131 4.68 -13.24 -2.98
CA ASN A 131 4.65 -12.58 -1.68
C ASN A 131 3.47 -13.08 -0.83
N LYS A 132 3.60 -14.28 -0.33
CA LYS A 132 2.53 -14.96 0.40
C LYS A 132 2.14 -14.26 1.70
N ARG A 133 3.10 -13.64 2.37
CA ARG A 133 2.85 -12.87 3.60
C ARG A 133 1.93 -11.69 3.30
N SER A 134 2.22 -10.94 2.24
CA SER A 134 1.41 -9.80 1.84
C SER A 134 0.00 -10.22 1.42
N ILE A 135 -0.10 -11.29 0.63
CA ILE A 135 -1.40 -11.83 0.20
C ILE A 135 -2.25 -12.21 1.40
N LYS A 136 -1.69 -12.90 2.39
CA LYS A 136 -2.41 -13.26 3.62
C LYS A 136 -2.84 -12.04 4.41
N ALA A 137 -1.99 -11.01 4.49
CA ALA A 137 -2.33 -9.78 5.18
C ALA A 137 -3.49 -9.07 4.51
N TYR A 138 -3.51 -9.01 3.18
CA TYR A 138 -4.64 -8.43 2.44
C TYR A 138 -5.91 -9.25 2.61
N GLU A 139 -5.83 -10.58 2.59
CA GLU A 139 -6.99 -11.42 2.87
C GLU A 139 -7.59 -11.15 4.25
N LYS A 140 -6.74 -11.05 5.27
CA LYS A 140 -7.17 -10.69 6.63
C LYS A 140 -7.78 -9.29 6.70
N ALA A 141 -7.34 -8.39 5.83
CA ALA A 141 -7.90 -7.04 5.74
C ALA A 141 -9.21 -6.98 4.95
N GLY A 142 -9.71 -8.11 4.46
CA GLY A 142 -10.99 -8.21 3.75
C GLY A 142 -10.90 -8.18 2.24
N PHE A 143 -9.70 -8.26 1.68
CA PHE A 143 -9.51 -8.34 0.23
C PHE A 143 -9.69 -9.78 -0.24
N CYS A 144 -10.26 -9.94 -1.44
CA CYS A 144 -10.39 -11.22 -2.11
C CYS A 144 -9.46 -11.30 -3.31
N LYS A 145 -8.89 -12.48 -3.56
CA LYS A 145 -8.13 -12.74 -4.78
C LYS A 145 -9.06 -12.63 -5.98
N GLU A 146 -8.70 -11.84 -6.96
CA GLU A 146 -9.50 -11.64 -8.16
C GLU A 146 -8.96 -12.47 -9.32
N ARG A 147 -7.74 -12.18 -9.76
CA ARG A 147 -7.08 -12.89 -10.85
C ARG A 147 -5.61 -12.49 -10.97
N PRO A 148 -4.78 -13.35 -11.62
CA PRO A 148 -3.44 -12.93 -12.03
C PRO A 148 -3.53 -11.85 -13.11
N VAL A 149 -2.61 -10.89 -13.05
CA VAL A 149 -2.53 -9.79 -14.02
C VAL A 149 -1.07 -9.54 -14.39
N ASP A 150 -0.87 -8.95 -15.56
CA ASP A 150 0.43 -8.47 -15.99
C ASP A 150 0.42 -6.94 -15.90
N THR A 151 1.34 -6.39 -15.12
CA THR A 151 1.48 -4.96 -14.93
C THR A 151 2.79 -4.48 -15.54
N PRO A 152 3.00 -3.17 -15.70
CA PRO A 152 4.30 -2.64 -16.13
C PRO A 152 5.46 -3.07 -15.21
N ASN A 153 5.16 -3.44 -13.97
CA ASN A 153 6.16 -3.89 -12.99
C ASN A 153 6.30 -5.43 -12.94
N GLY A 154 5.59 -6.15 -13.80
CA GLY A 154 5.63 -7.61 -13.87
C GLY A 154 4.34 -8.28 -13.45
N ALA A 155 4.41 -9.61 -13.27
CA ALA A 155 3.26 -10.41 -12.87
C ALA A 155 2.81 -10.06 -11.45
N ALA A 156 1.51 -9.95 -11.25
CA ALA A 156 0.92 -9.62 -9.96
C ALA A 156 -0.37 -10.39 -9.75
N LEU A 157 -0.83 -10.46 -8.51
CA LEU A 157 -2.15 -10.98 -8.16
C LEU A 157 -3.04 -9.80 -7.81
N LEU A 158 -4.05 -9.55 -8.65
CA LEU A 158 -5.03 -8.51 -8.35
C LEU A 158 -5.93 -8.99 -7.21
N MET A 159 -5.99 -8.18 -6.16
CA MET A 159 -6.86 -8.42 -5.02
C MET A 159 -7.78 -7.22 -4.83
N VAL A 160 -9.00 -7.45 -4.43
CA VAL A 160 -10.04 -6.43 -4.41
C VAL A 160 -10.84 -6.51 -3.13
N ARG A 161 -11.17 -5.33 -2.59
CA ARG A 161 -12.11 -5.21 -1.50
C ARG A 161 -13.32 -4.40 -1.96
N HIS A 162 -14.50 -5.00 -1.82
CA HIS A 162 -15.78 -4.39 -2.10
C HIS A 162 -16.40 -3.79 -0.83
N PRO A 163 -17.34 -2.83 -0.97
CA PRO A 163 -18.11 -2.31 0.16
C PRO A 163 -18.82 -3.39 0.98
#